data_30b10722032db2f75bf05c24ec546c2b
#
_entry.id   30b10722032db2f75bf05c24ec546c2b
#
_cell.length_a   1.000
_cell.length_b   1.000
_cell.length_c   1.000
_cell.angle_alpha   90.00
_cell.angle_beta   90.00
_cell.angle_gamma   90.00
#
_symmetry.space_group_name_H-M   'P 1'
#
loop_
_entity.id
_entity.type
_entity.pdbx_description
1 polymer ?
#
loop_
_entity_poly.entity_id
_entity_poly.type
_entity_poly.pdbx_seq_one_letter_code
_entity_poly.pdbx_strand_id
1 'polypeptide(L)'
;MQPVILCHLDSDTALAQEAIGRLRTVSPTEVLPMPTVAQILETVEHTPGSAGLLPIEDSFGGEELSVYDRLVFDSREAFIRDEVVVSDSLDAFAISTVAAEAAHSALSTPRSIDLCFRFVQEHGLRVRYADTHVEACRQAAVERDQGLVVITPTRVAEPFGLVTVAAGIEDLPDLKTRFVVVGREIAPRTGDDKTALVVTPAVDRSGTLVELLGAFREHEVNMVSLISRPMRATLGTHCFQITCEGHISDPAVAATVEGLWERGARVKVLGSFPVWTGDQVMTPFDSLPARSVGPDDADADRSQLLHPPTA
;
A
#
# COMPACT_ATOMS: atom_id res chain seq x y z
N MET A 1 -4.47 -14.54 -27.70
CA MET A 1 -3.99 -13.76 -26.54
C MET A 1 -2.48 -13.95 -26.47
N GLN A 2 -1.73 -12.87 -26.43
CA GLN A 2 -0.28 -13.00 -26.17
C GLN A 2 -0.09 -13.49 -24.74
N PRO A 3 0.91 -14.35 -24.48
CA PRO A 3 1.22 -14.77 -23.13
C PRO A 3 1.58 -13.55 -22.26
N VAL A 4 1.03 -13.48 -21.07
CA VAL A 4 1.32 -12.42 -20.11
C VAL A 4 2.21 -12.98 -19.01
N ILE A 5 3.42 -12.42 -18.89
CA ILE A 5 4.33 -12.69 -17.78
C ILE A 5 4.03 -11.68 -16.66
N LEU A 6 3.62 -12.16 -15.50
CA LEU A 6 3.36 -11.31 -14.34
C LEU A 6 4.48 -11.43 -13.32
N CYS A 7 5.17 -10.31 -13.08
CA CYS A 7 6.24 -10.21 -12.10
C CYS A 7 5.69 -9.67 -10.78
N HIS A 8 6.13 -10.21 -9.64
CA HIS A 8 5.80 -9.71 -8.30
C HIS A 8 7.01 -9.77 -7.37
N LEU A 9 6.95 -9.09 -6.22
CA LEU A 9 8.01 -9.18 -5.21
C LEU A 9 8.04 -10.59 -4.58
N ASP A 10 9.23 -11.13 -4.42
CA ASP A 10 9.46 -12.44 -3.80
C ASP A 10 9.19 -12.43 -2.28
N SER A 11 9.37 -11.27 -1.62
CA SER A 11 9.09 -11.09 -0.19
C SER A 11 7.62 -11.32 0.18
N ASP A 12 6.69 -11.06 -0.74
CA ASP A 12 5.24 -11.08 -0.51
C ASP A 12 4.51 -12.14 -1.36
N THR A 13 5.20 -13.22 -1.72
CA THR A 13 4.70 -14.24 -2.66
C THR A 13 3.30 -14.75 -2.32
N ALA A 14 3.01 -15.03 -1.05
CA ALA A 14 1.72 -15.57 -0.65
C ALA A 14 0.57 -14.55 -0.83
N LEU A 15 0.79 -13.30 -0.45
CA LEU A 15 -0.19 -12.23 -0.62
C LEU A 15 -0.35 -11.86 -2.12
N ALA A 16 0.76 -11.85 -2.85
CA ALA A 16 0.75 -11.64 -4.30
C ALA A 16 -0.05 -12.72 -5.03
N GLN A 17 0.06 -14.00 -4.65
CA GLN A 17 -0.73 -15.09 -5.24
C GLN A 17 -2.23 -14.91 -5.01
N GLU A 18 -2.63 -14.47 -3.82
CA GLU A 18 -4.03 -14.14 -3.55
C GLU A 18 -4.50 -12.97 -4.42
N ALA A 19 -3.70 -11.92 -4.53
CA ALA A 19 -3.99 -10.79 -5.40
C ALA A 19 -4.12 -11.22 -6.87
N ILE A 20 -3.22 -12.09 -7.36
CA ILE A 20 -3.27 -12.66 -8.71
C ILE A 20 -4.58 -13.40 -8.97
N GLY A 21 -5.06 -14.17 -7.99
CA GLY A 21 -6.34 -14.89 -8.10
C GLY A 21 -7.56 -13.97 -8.21
N ARG A 22 -7.44 -12.70 -7.82
CA ARG A 22 -8.50 -11.68 -7.88
C ARG A 22 -8.38 -10.72 -9.06
N LEU A 23 -7.31 -10.81 -9.87
CA LEU A 23 -7.11 -9.95 -11.05
C LEU A 23 -8.23 -10.15 -12.06
N ARG A 24 -8.73 -9.05 -12.61
CA ARG A 24 -9.83 -9.05 -13.59
C ARG A 24 -9.37 -8.69 -15.00
N THR A 25 -8.33 -7.87 -15.10
CA THR A 25 -7.86 -7.33 -16.39
C THR A 25 -6.68 -8.11 -16.97
N VAL A 26 -5.99 -8.91 -16.15
CA VAL A 26 -4.81 -9.70 -16.54
C VAL A 26 -5.01 -11.14 -16.16
N SER A 27 -4.79 -12.05 -17.15
CA SER A 27 -4.73 -13.50 -16.92
C SER A 27 -3.31 -13.96 -17.23
N PRO A 28 -2.43 -14.03 -16.21
CA PRO A 28 -1.03 -14.39 -16.45
C PRO A 28 -0.90 -15.85 -16.90
N THR A 29 -0.02 -16.09 -17.86
CA THR A 29 0.39 -17.45 -18.28
C THR A 29 1.64 -17.91 -17.54
N GLU A 30 2.40 -16.99 -17.01
CA GLU A 30 3.60 -17.21 -16.20
C GLU A 30 3.66 -16.18 -15.07
N VAL A 31 4.08 -16.62 -13.88
CA VAL A 31 4.23 -15.77 -12.70
C VAL A 31 5.67 -15.88 -12.21
N LEU A 32 6.36 -14.74 -12.11
CA LEU A 32 7.78 -14.68 -11.76
C LEU A 32 8.01 -13.83 -10.49
N PRO A 33 8.50 -14.45 -9.41
CA PRO A 33 8.97 -13.68 -8.26
C PRO A 33 10.27 -12.94 -8.60
N MET A 34 10.37 -11.70 -8.16
CA MET A 34 11.54 -10.84 -8.36
C MET A 34 11.98 -10.18 -7.07
N PRO A 35 13.29 -9.98 -6.85
CA PRO A 35 13.82 -9.47 -5.59
C PRO A 35 13.57 -7.98 -5.38
N THR A 36 13.31 -7.18 -6.42
CA THR A 36 13.16 -5.72 -6.29
C THR A 36 12.12 -5.14 -7.23
N VAL A 37 11.48 -4.05 -6.79
CA VAL A 37 10.58 -3.24 -7.60
C VAL A 37 11.27 -2.72 -8.88
N ALA A 38 12.55 -2.36 -8.78
CA ALA A 38 13.31 -1.87 -9.93
C ALA A 38 13.40 -2.93 -11.05
N GLN A 39 13.68 -4.19 -10.71
CA GLN A 39 13.72 -5.28 -11.70
C GLN A 39 12.34 -5.57 -12.30
N ILE A 40 11.27 -5.47 -11.49
CA ILE A 40 9.90 -5.61 -12.01
C ILE A 40 9.62 -4.52 -13.05
N LEU A 41 9.88 -3.26 -12.72
CA LEU A 41 9.65 -2.13 -13.64
C LEU A 41 10.52 -2.24 -14.90
N GLU A 42 11.79 -2.60 -14.76
CA GLU A 42 12.69 -2.83 -15.90
C GLU A 42 12.16 -3.94 -16.83
N THR A 43 11.66 -5.03 -16.25
CA THR A 43 11.06 -6.11 -17.05
C THR A 43 9.80 -5.63 -17.77
N VAL A 44 8.93 -4.88 -17.08
CA VAL A 44 7.71 -4.33 -17.68
C VAL A 44 8.05 -3.39 -18.84
N GLU A 45 9.06 -2.54 -18.70
CA GLU A 45 9.44 -1.56 -19.74
C GLU A 45 10.12 -2.19 -20.96
N HIS A 46 10.87 -3.29 -20.77
CA HIS A 46 11.70 -3.86 -21.83
C HIS A 46 11.19 -5.19 -22.43
N THR A 47 10.26 -5.88 -21.74
CA THR A 47 9.75 -7.16 -22.19
C THR A 47 8.29 -7.03 -22.66
N PRO A 48 8.00 -7.13 -23.96
CA PRO A 48 6.63 -7.12 -24.46
C PRO A 48 5.76 -8.23 -23.82
N GLY A 49 4.55 -7.89 -23.43
CA GLY A 49 3.63 -8.86 -22.81
C GLY A 49 3.91 -9.12 -21.33
N SER A 50 4.78 -8.34 -20.68
CA SER A 50 4.97 -8.40 -19.24
C SER A 50 4.11 -7.39 -18.50
N ALA A 51 3.82 -7.70 -17.24
CA ALA A 51 3.15 -6.84 -16.28
C ALA A 51 3.80 -7.02 -14.90
N GLY A 52 3.69 -6.02 -14.04
CA GLY A 52 4.16 -6.08 -12.66
C GLY A 52 3.01 -5.96 -11.69
N LEU A 53 3.04 -6.73 -10.60
CA LEU A 53 2.13 -6.61 -9.46
C LEU A 53 2.91 -6.03 -8.29
N LEU A 54 2.51 -4.86 -7.82
CA LEU A 54 3.23 -4.09 -6.81
C LEU A 54 2.29 -3.69 -5.66
N PRO A 55 2.66 -3.94 -4.39
CA PRO A 55 1.93 -3.40 -3.25
C PRO A 55 2.15 -1.89 -3.19
N ILE A 56 1.09 -1.10 -3.04
CA ILE A 56 1.21 0.37 -2.99
C ILE A 56 0.65 0.99 -1.72
N GLU A 57 -0.21 0.29 -1.04
CA GLU A 57 -0.87 0.79 0.16
C GLU A 57 -1.29 -0.38 1.04
N ASP A 58 -1.26 -0.19 2.34
CA ASP A 58 -1.91 -1.07 3.29
C ASP A 58 -2.67 -0.28 4.35
N SER A 59 -3.68 -0.90 4.97
CA SER A 59 -4.59 -0.25 5.91
C SER A 59 -3.94 0.16 7.24
N PHE A 60 -2.71 -0.26 7.52
CA PHE A 60 -1.98 0.08 8.75
C PHE A 60 -0.88 1.12 8.51
N GLY A 61 0.01 0.85 7.55
CA GLY A 61 1.16 1.71 7.26
C GLY A 61 0.88 2.83 6.27
N GLY A 62 -0.28 2.79 5.60
CA GLY A 62 -0.60 3.70 4.51
C GLY A 62 0.14 3.35 3.22
N GLU A 63 0.55 4.37 2.49
CA GLU A 63 1.20 4.19 1.19
C GLU A 63 2.60 3.59 1.29
N GLU A 64 2.90 2.63 0.41
CA GLU A 64 4.23 2.06 0.23
C GLU A 64 5.10 3.01 -0.59
N LEU A 65 5.66 3.99 0.11
CA LEU A 65 6.41 5.09 -0.50
C LEU A 65 7.61 4.64 -1.33
N SER A 66 8.21 3.49 -0.99
CA SER A 66 9.36 2.95 -1.73
C SER A 66 8.97 2.50 -3.13
N VAL A 67 7.77 1.94 -3.29
CA VAL A 67 7.19 1.53 -4.59
C VAL A 67 6.80 2.77 -5.40
N TYR A 68 6.11 3.70 -4.77
CA TYR A 68 5.73 4.96 -5.43
C TYR A 68 6.94 5.73 -5.94
N ASP A 69 7.99 5.85 -5.14
CA ASP A 69 9.21 6.55 -5.54
C ASP A 69 9.84 5.95 -6.81
N ARG A 70 9.76 4.62 -6.98
CA ARG A 70 10.23 3.96 -8.21
C ARG A 70 9.34 4.32 -9.41
N LEU A 71 8.03 4.32 -9.24
CA LEU A 71 7.09 4.72 -10.30
C LEU A 71 7.26 6.21 -10.65
N VAL A 72 7.43 7.07 -9.66
CA VAL A 72 7.55 8.51 -9.84
C VAL A 72 8.87 8.90 -10.52
N PHE A 73 10.00 8.39 -10.03
CA PHE A 73 11.32 8.90 -10.40
C PHE A 73 12.09 8.01 -11.37
N ASP A 74 11.88 6.70 -11.36
CA ASP A 74 12.73 5.77 -12.10
C ASP A 74 12.03 5.21 -13.35
N SER A 75 10.70 4.98 -13.29
CA SER A 75 9.93 4.45 -14.42
C SER A 75 9.62 5.53 -15.46
N ARG A 76 9.69 5.15 -16.74
CA ARG A 76 9.36 6.02 -17.89
C ARG A 76 8.13 5.55 -18.65
N GLU A 77 7.97 4.24 -18.82
CA GLU A 77 6.97 3.64 -19.71
C GLU A 77 6.09 2.59 -18.98
N ALA A 78 6.16 2.50 -17.64
CA ALA A 78 5.26 1.67 -16.87
C ALA A 78 4.12 2.52 -16.30
N PHE A 79 2.89 2.10 -16.59
CA PHE A 79 1.65 2.75 -16.16
C PHE A 79 0.85 1.82 -15.26
N ILE A 80 0.24 2.37 -14.23
CA ILE A 80 -0.78 1.66 -13.44
C ILE A 80 -1.99 1.45 -14.33
N ARG A 81 -2.45 0.20 -14.45
CA ARG A 81 -3.53 -0.21 -15.32
C ARG A 81 -4.67 -0.99 -14.66
N ASP A 82 -4.46 -1.41 -13.41
CA ASP A 82 -5.47 -2.07 -12.59
C ASP A 82 -5.10 -1.94 -11.11
N GLU A 83 -6.08 -2.12 -10.23
CA GLU A 83 -5.87 -2.25 -8.80
C GLU A 83 -6.61 -3.48 -8.26
N VAL A 84 -6.06 -4.08 -7.21
CA VAL A 84 -6.68 -5.19 -6.49
C VAL A 84 -6.42 -5.04 -5.00
N VAL A 85 -7.46 -5.25 -4.20
CA VAL A 85 -7.35 -5.24 -2.74
C VAL A 85 -7.51 -6.66 -2.22
N VAL A 86 -6.61 -7.07 -1.34
CA VAL A 86 -6.67 -8.34 -0.64
C VAL A 86 -6.71 -8.11 0.85
N SER A 87 -7.51 -8.92 1.55
CA SER A 87 -7.53 -8.93 3.00
C SER A 87 -6.38 -9.79 3.50
N ASP A 88 -5.75 -9.37 4.57
CA ASP A 88 -4.73 -10.13 5.27
C ASP A 88 -5.17 -10.37 6.71
N SER A 89 -4.70 -11.45 7.30
CA SER A 89 -4.90 -11.79 8.70
C SER A 89 -3.62 -12.41 9.24
N LEU A 90 -3.30 -12.05 10.47
CA LEU A 90 -2.15 -12.58 11.16
C LEU A 90 -2.62 -13.54 12.25
N ASP A 91 -2.10 -14.75 12.20
CA ASP A 91 -2.36 -15.80 13.17
C ASP A 91 -1.06 -16.17 13.90
N ALA A 92 -1.21 -16.70 15.11
CA ALA A 92 -0.10 -17.29 15.86
C ALA A 92 -0.03 -18.80 15.61
N PHE A 93 1.16 -19.29 15.29
CA PHE A 93 1.46 -20.68 14.99
C PHE A 93 2.56 -21.23 15.91
N ALA A 94 2.51 -22.52 16.19
CA ALA A 94 3.57 -23.22 16.90
C ALA A 94 3.78 -24.62 16.31
N ILE A 95 4.83 -25.31 16.75
CA ILE A 95 5.11 -26.69 16.31
C ILE A 95 4.11 -27.72 16.87
N SER A 96 3.37 -27.35 17.92
CA SER A 96 2.31 -28.18 18.53
C SER A 96 1.36 -27.32 19.34
N THR A 97 0.16 -27.81 19.61
CA THR A 97 -0.85 -27.13 20.44
C THR A 97 -0.43 -26.98 21.91
N VAL A 98 0.41 -27.87 22.42
CA VAL A 98 0.97 -27.79 23.78
C VAL A 98 1.97 -26.65 23.92
N ALA A 99 2.58 -26.24 22.80
CA ALA A 99 3.53 -25.14 22.77
C ALA A 99 2.89 -23.78 23.06
N ALA A 100 1.59 -23.61 22.79
CA ALA A 100 0.91 -22.33 23.00
C ALA A 100 0.84 -21.93 24.48
N GLU A 101 0.60 -22.87 25.39
CA GLU A 101 0.54 -22.62 26.83
C GLU A 101 1.92 -22.36 27.44
N ALA A 102 2.98 -22.85 26.80
CA ALA A 102 4.35 -22.70 27.23
C ALA A 102 5.08 -21.56 26.46
N ALA A 103 4.39 -20.82 25.62
CA ALA A 103 4.99 -19.80 24.78
C ALA A 103 5.64 -18.70 25.62
N HIS A 104 6.90 -18.41 25.31
CA HIS A 104 7.69 -17.34 25.94
C HIS A 104 8.35 -16.41 24.91
N SER A 105 8.29 -16.73 23.63
CA SER A 105 8.83 -15.90 22.56
C SER A 105 7.95 -15.91 21.30
N ALA A 106 7.94 -14.76 20.62
CA ALA A 106 7.29 -14.57 19.33
C ALA A 106 8.34 -14.26 18.26
N LEU A 107 8.25 -14.90 17.10
CA LEU A 107 9.11 -14.71 15.95
C LEU A 107 8.28 -14.24 14.76
N SER A 108 8.62 -13.09 14.20
CA SER A 108 7.97 -12.54 13.01
C SER A 108 8.79 -11.41 12.40
N THR A 109 8.23 -10.78 11.35
CA THR A 109 8.76 -9.52 10.84
C THR A 109 8.48 -8.37 11.82
N PRO A 110 9.29 -7.31 11.85
CA PRO A 110 9.06 -6.15 12.73
C PRO A 110 7.64 -5.60 12.59
N ARG A 111 7.16 -5.48 11.36
CA ARG A 111 5.82 -4.99 11.04
C ARG A 111 4.70 -5.84 11.67
N SER A 112 4.78 -7.17 11.53
CA SER A 112 3.75 -8.05 12.08
C SER A 112 3.76 -8.09 13.61
N ILE A 113 4.91 -7.88 14.23
CA ILE A 113 5.00 -7.69 15.70
C ILE A 113 4.27 -6.41 16.12
N ASP A 114 4.45 -5.31 15.39
CA ASP A 114 3.76 -4.04 15.69
C ASP A 114 2.24 -4.16 15.48
N LEU A 115 1.82 -4.88 14.44
CA LEU A 115 0.39 -5.16 14.17
C LEU A 115 -0.28 -6.04 15.22
N CYS A 116 0.48 -6.88 15.93
CA CYS A 116 -0.01 -7.81 16.95
C CYS A 116 0.52 -7.45 18.36
N PHE A 117 0.74 -6.15 18.59
CA PHE A 117 1.37 -5.67 19.83
C PHE A 117 0.62 -6.10 21.07
N ARG A 118 -0.72 -6.01 21.09
CA ARG A 118 -1.54 -6.44 22.24
C ARG A 118 -1.35 -7.93 22.52
N PHE A 119 -1.43 -8.78 21.52
CA PHE A 119 -1.21 -10.21 21.67
C PHE A 119 0.16 -10.52 22.29
N VAL A 120 1.21 -9.88 21.79
CA VAL A 120 2.58 -10.06 22.30
C VAL A 120 2.70 -9.62 23.75
N GLN A 121 2.09 -8.48 24.13
CA GLN A 121 2.13 -7.94 25.49
C GLN A 121 1.31 -8.77 26.48
N GLU A 122 0.09 -9.14 26.12
CA GLU A 122 -0.81 -9.93 26.97
C GLU A 122 -0.24 -11.30 27.33
N HIS A 123 0.50 -11.91 26.42
CA HIS A 123 1.17 -13.20 26.64
C HIS A 123 2.60 -13.08 27.14
N GLY A 124 3.11 -11.86 27.37
CA GLY A 124 4.47 -11.63 27.88
C GLY A 124 5.58 -12.21 27.00
N LEU A 125 5.38 -12.22 25.67
CA LEU A 125 6.28 -12.87 24.74
C LEU A 125 7.52 -12.02 24.48
N ARG A 126 8.70 -12.65 24.50
CA ARG A 126 9.96 -12.03 24.08
C ARG A 126 9.99 -11.99 22.55
N VAL A 127 10.15 -10.81 21.97
CA VAL A 127 10.18 -10.63 20.54
C VAL A 127 11.51 -11.09 19.94
N ARG A 128 11.43 -11.83 18.83
CA ARG A 128 12.51 -12.19 17.92
C ARG A 128 12.10 -11.74 16.52
N TYR A 129 13.06 -11.32 15.70
CA TYR A 129 12.79 -10.84 14.36
C TYR A 129 13.35 -11.79 13.30
N ALA A 130 12.61 -11.91 12.20
CA ALA A 130 13.02 -12.54 10.96
C ALA A 130 12.83 -11.55 9.80
N ASP A 131 13.60 -11.72 8.73
CA ASP A 131 13.51 -10.83 7.57
C ASP A 131 12.21 -11.03 6.78
N THR A 132 11.68 -12.25 6.78
CA THR A 132 10.43 -12.61 6.10
C THR A 132 9.60 -13.60 6.92
N HIS A 133 8.30 -13.69 6.64
CA HIS A 133 7.41 -14.69 7.24
C HIS A 133 7.86 -16.14 6.93
N VAL A 134 8.31 -16.38 5.70
CA VAL A 134 8.83 -17.68 5.27
C VAL A 134 10.05 -18.08 6.12
N GLU A 135 10.95 -17.14 6.37
CA GLU A 135 12.12 -17.36 7.21
C GLU A 135 11.74 -17.66 8.65
N ALA A 136 10.77 -16.90 9.21
CA ALA A 136 10.24 -17.14 10.55
C ALA A 136 9.68 -18.57 10.70
N CYS A 137 8.84 -19.00 9.74
CA CYS A 137 8.27 -20.34 9.73
C CYS A 137 9.35 -21.44 9.61
N ARG A 138 10.34 -21.21 8.73
CA ARG A 138 11.46 -22.15 8.55
C ARG A 138 12.29 -22.29 9.82
N GLN A 139 12.62 -21.19 10.47
CA GLN A 139 13.37 -21.21 11.74
C GLN A 139 12.61 -21.99 12.80
N ALA A 140 11.32 -21.75 13.00
CA ALA A 140 10.51 -22.47 13.97
C ALA A 140 10.44 -23.97 13.68
N ALA A 141 10.28 -24.34 12.41
CA ALA A 141 10.22 -25.76 11.99
C ALA A 141 11.57 -26.48 12.23
N VAL A 142 12.70 -25.78 12.13
CA VAL A 142 14.04 -26.33 12.38
C VAL A 142 14.36 -26.36 13.88
N GLU A 143 14.15 -25.25 14.59
CA GLU A 143 14.45 -25.13 16.01
C GLU A 143 13.58 -26.06 16.87
N ARG A 144 12.33 -26.29 16.49
CA ARG A 144 11.34 -27.09 17.20
C ARG A 144 11.19 -26.70 18.69
N ASP A 145 11.40 -25.42 18.97
CA ASP A 145 11.24 -24.87 20.31
C ASP A 145 9.78 -24.86 20.72
N GLN A 146 9.45 -25.53 21.82
CA GLN A 146 8.07 -25.61 22.34
C GLN A 146 7.59 -24.28 22.91
N GLY A 147 8.47 -23.33 23.20
CA GLY A 147 8.12 -22.01 23.73
C GLY A 147 8.09 -20.91 22.67
N LEU A 148 8.22 -21.27 21.38
CA LEU A 148 8.22 -20.32 20.26
C LEU A 148 6.88 -20.32 19.54
N VAL A 149 6.28 -19.13 19.38
CA VAL A 149 5.18 -18.88 18.43
C VAL A 149 5.66 -18.05 17.26
N VAL A 150 5.15 -18.34 16.06
CA VAL A 150 5.38 -17.57 14.85
C VAL A 150 4.13 -16.78 14.54
N ILE A 151 4.25 -15.49 14.31
CA ILE A 151 3.15 -14.64 13.86
C ILE A 151 3.28 -14.45 12.35
N THR A 152 2.28 -14.94 11.60
CA THR A 152 2.34 -14.96 10.12
C THR A 152 0.94 -15.19 9.54
N PRO A 153 0.70 -14.87 8.25
CA PRO A 153 -0.50 -15.33 7.57
C PRO A 153 -0.57 -16.85 7.48
N THR A 154 -1.77 -17.43 7.63
CA THR A 154 -2.01 -18.88 7.61
C THR A 154 -1.39 -19.56 6.40
N ARG A 155 -1.56 -19.00 5.20
CA ARG A 155 -1.04 -19.53 3.93
C ARG A 155 0.49 -19.67 3.90
N VAL A 156 1.22 -18.92 4.75
CA VAL A 156 2.69 -19.02 4.85
C VAL A 156 3.09 -20.14 5.81
N ALA A 157 2.32 -20.36 6.88
CA ALA A 157 2.63 -21.35 7.91
C ALA A 157 2.33 -22.81 7.47
N GLU A 158 1.29 -23.00 6.66
CA GLU A 158 0.82 -24.35 6.23
C GLU A 158 1.92 -25.24 5.63
N PRO A 159 2.78 -24.77 4.71
CA PRO A 159 3.83 -25.62 4.12
C PRO A 159 4.88 -26.11 5.15
N PHE A 160 4.99 -25.48 6.31
CA PHE A 160 5.98 -25.82 7.35
C PHE A 160 5.42 -26.76 8.41
N GLY A 161 4.15 -27.17 8.30
CA GLY A 161 3.52 -28.09 9.26
C GLY A 161 3.33 -27.47 10.66
N LEU A 162 3.27 -26.15 10.73
CA LEU A 162 2.95 -25.42 11.97
C LEU A 162 1.43 -25.48 12.24
N VAL A 163 1.05 -25.55 13.51
CA VAL A 163 -0.34 -25.58 13.91
C VAL A 163 -0.80 -24.21 14.44
N THR A 164 -1.99 -23.80 14.07
CA THR A 164 -2.59 -22.55 14.56
C THR A 164 -2.87 -22.67 16.06
N VAL A 165 -2.41 -21.69 16.83
CA VAL A 165 -2.64 -21.59 18.28
C VAL A 165 -3.56 -20.44 18.65
N ALA A 166 -3.57 -19.37 17.83
CA ALA A 166 -4.54 -18.28 17.92
C ALA A 166 -4.74 -17.70 16.52
N ALA A 167 -5.96 -17.33 16.18
CA ALA A 167 -6.32 -16.76 14.89
C ALA A 167 -6.78 -15.30 15.04
N GLY A 168 -6.50 -14.46 14.01
CA GLY A 168 -6.94 -13.07 13.98
C GLY A 168 -6.40 -12.27 15.14
N ILE A 169 -5.08 -12.30 15.35
CA ILE A 169 -4.42 -11.69 16.52
C ILE A 169 -3.95 -10.27 16.28
N GLU A 170 -4.21 -9.71 15.11
CA GLU A 170 -3.91 -8.33 14.79
C GLU A 170 -4.72 -7.33 15.63
N ASP A 171 -4.09 -6.23 16.01
CA ASP A 171 -4.69 -5.17 16.83
C ASP A 171 -5.79 -4.39 16.09
N LEU A 172 -5.69 -4.34 14.78
CA LEU A 172 -6.66 -3.73 13.87
C LEU A 172 -7.30 -4.83 13.03
N PRO A 173 -8.60 -5.07 13.15
CA PRO A 173 -9.28 -6.05 12.33
C PRO A 173 -9.30 -5.63 10.86
N ASP A 174 -9.40 -6.61 9.98
CA ASP A 174 -9.62 -6.38 8.54
C ASP A 174 -8.44 -5.67 7.84
N LEU A 175 -7.22 -6.15 8.11
CA LEU A 175 -6.03 -5.68 7.40
C LEU A 175 -6.19 -5.87 5.90
N LYS A 176 -5.89 -4.84 5.14
CA LYS A 176 -5.97 -4.85 3.67
C LYS A 176 -4.71 -4.33 3.05
N THR A 177 -4.30 -4.97 1.96
CA THR A 177 -3.22 -4.50 1.11
C THR A 177 -3.76 -4.23 -0.27
N ARG A 178 -3.48 -3.04 -0.79
CA ARG A 178 -3.77 -2.65 -2.16
C ARG A 178 -2.56 -2.90 -3.03
N PHE A 179 -2.76 -3.68 -4.07
CA PHE A 179 -1.80 -3.86 -5.15
C PHE A 179 -2.25 -3.10 -6.38
N VAL A 180 -1.28 -2.71 -7.19
CA VAL A 180 -1.52 -2.24 -8.56
C VAL A 180 -0.86 -3.17 -9.55
N VAL A 181 -1.49 -3.30 -10.71
CA VAL A 181 -0.88 -3.90 -11.88
C VAL A 181 -0.27 -2.79 -12.72
N VAL A 182 1.00 -2.91 -13.05
CA VAL A 182 1.69 -2.00 -13.96
C VAL A 182 1.98 -2.67 -15.30
N GLY A 183 1.88 -1.92 -16.37
CA GLY A 183 2.14 -2.38 -17.74
C GLY A 183 2.52 -1.20 -18.64
N ARG A 184 2.83 -1.47 -19.92
CA ARG A 184 3.29 -0.43 -20.86
C ARG A 184 2.17 0.44 -21.44
N GLU A 185 0.94 0.12 -21.20
CA GLU A 185 -0.22 0.84 -21.73
C GLU A 185 -1.16 1.23 -20.61
N ILE A 186 -1.76 2.41 -20.73
CA ILE A 186 -2.87 2.84 -19.88
C ILE A 186 -4.07 1.95 -20.18
N ALA A 187 -4.83 1.57 -19.15
CA ALA A 187 -6.02 0.74 -19.32
C ALA A 187 -7.07 1.46 -20.18
N PRO A 188 -7.91 0.75 -20.91
CA PRO A 188 -9.06 1.34 -21.59
C PRO A 188 -10.04 1.94 -20.57
N ARG A 189 -10.70 3.03 -20.98
CA ARG A 189 -11.73 3.67 -20.17
C ARG A 189 -12.90 2.72 -19.90
N THR A 190 -13.31 2.65 -18.64
CA THR A 190 -14.48 1.83 -18.18
C THR A 190 -15.69 2.68 -17.81
N GLY A 191 -15.49 3.93 -17.43
CA GLY A 191 -16.51 4.85 -16.94
C GLY A 191 -16.54 4.96 -15.41
N ASP A 192 -15.86 4.08 -14.70
CA ASP A 192 -15.61 4.15 -13.26
C ASP A 192 -14.11 3.91 -13.04
N ASP A 193 -13.34 4.98 -13.25
CA ASP A 193 -11.88 4.93 -13.33
C ASP A 193 -11.25 5.92 -12.35
N LYS A 194 -9.98 5.68 -12.06
CA LYS A 194 -9.08 6.60 -11.36
C LYS A 194 -7.89 6.96 -12.24
N THR A 195 -7.36 8.15 -12.04
CA THR A 195 -6.10 8.58 -12.66
C THR A 195 -5.10 8.97 -11.59
N ALA A 196 -3.91 8.39 -11.64
CA ALA A 196 -2.78 8.72 -10.78
C ALA A 196 -1.81 9.65 -11.54
N LEU A 197 -1.50 10.79 -10.93
CA LEU A 197 -0.65 11.85 -11.49
C LEU A 197 0.48 12.20 -10.53
N VAL A 198 1.60 12.68 -11.09
CA VAL A 198 2.61 13.43 -10.34
C VAL A 198 2.64 14.85 -10.86
N VAL A 199 2.41 15.80 -9.97
CA VAL A 199 2.41 17.24 -10.27
C VAL A 199 3.61 17.88 -9.62
N THR A 200 4.50 18.43 -10.43
CA THR A 200 5.71 19.14 -9.96
C THR A 200 5.55 20.63 -10.24
N PRO A 201 5.47 21.48 -9.21
CA PRO A 201 5.36 22.92 -9.41
C PRO A 201 6.65 23.51 -10.01
N ALA A 202 6.52 24.58 -10.79
CA ALA A 202 7.69 25.29 -11.30
C ALA A 202 8.41 26.09 -10.21
N VAL A 203 7.67 26.55 -9.19
CA VAL A 203 8.16 27.37 -8.08
C VAL A 203 7.52 26.88 -6.78
N ASP A 204 8.31 26.77 -5.72
CA ASP A 204 7.81 26.46 -4.38
C ASP A 204 7.72 27.75 -3.56
N ARG A 205 6.51 28.22 -3.31
CA ARG A 205 6.18 29.40 -2.50
C ARG A 205 4.86 29.21 -1.77
N SER A 206 4.59 30.07 -0.81
CA SER A 206 3.31 30.07 -0.10
C SER A 206 2.14 30.16 -1.11
N GLY A 207 1.17 29.25 -0.98
CA GLY A 207 0.00 29.18 -1.84
C GLY A 207 0.15 28.31 -3.08
N THR A 208 1.36 27.87 -3.45
CA THR A 208 1.58 27.06 -4.68
C THR A 208 0.69 25.83 -4.75
N LEU A 209 0.60 25.04 -3.69
CA LEU A 209 -0.27 23.87 -3.67
C LEU A 209 -1.74 24.25 -3.86
N VAL A 210 -2.21 25.29 -3.19
CA VAL A 210 -3.61 25.76 -3.31
C VAL A 210 -3.93 26.19 -4.74
N GLU A 211 -2.99 26.86 -5.42
CA GLU A 211 -3.15 27.25 -6.82
C GLU A 211 -3.27 26.03 -7.73
N LEU A 212 -2.45 25.01 -7.52
CA LEU A 212 -2.52 23.75 -8.30
C LEU A 212 -3.83 22.99 -8.04
N LEU A 213 -4.25 22.89 -6.78
CA LEU A 213 -5.52 22.23 -6.42
C LEU A 213 -6.74 22.99 -6.99
N GLY A 214 -6.60 24.27 -7.30
CA GLY A 214 -7.61 25.06 -7.99
C GLY A 214 -8.04 24.45 -9.34
N ALA A 215 -7.13 23.80 -10.08
CA ALA A 215 -7.46 23.13 -11.35
C ALA A 215 -8.47 21.99 -11.17
N PHE A 216 -8.31 21.18 -10.13
CA PHE A 216 -9.25 20.09 -9.83
C PHE A 216 -10.64 20.63 -9.48
N ARG A 217 -10.69 21.67 -8.65
CA ARG A 217 -11.96 22.33 -8.29
C ARG A 217 -12.67 22.94 -9.50
N GLU A 218 -11.93 23.62 -10.38
CA GLU A 218 -12.51 24.31 -11.56
C GLU A 218 -13.14 23.33 -12.54
N HIS A 219 -12.63 22.12 -12.63
CA HIS A 219 -13.15 21.08 -13.53
C HIS A 219 -13.95 20.01 -12.79
N GLU A 220 -14.29 20.24 -11.50
CA GLU A 220 -15.10 19.35 -10.66
C GLU A 220 -14.56 17.91 -10.57
N VAL A 221 -13.23 17.76 -10.61
CA VAL A 221 -12.55 16.47 -10.48
C VAL A 221 -12.24 16.20 -9.00
N ASN A 222 -12.80 15.11 -8.47
CA ASN A 222 -12.58 14.70 -7.08
C ASN A 222 -11.21 14.08 -6.90
N MET A 223 -10.48 14.52 -5.86
CA MET A 223 -9.20 13.92 -5.47
C MET A 223 -9.41 12.83 -4.43
N VAL A 224 -8.90 11.63 -4.69
CA VAL A 224 -8.97 10.47 -3.80
C VAL A 224 -7.80 10.47 -2.81
N SER A 225 -6.60 10.84 -3.27
CA SER A 225 -5.41 10.94 -2.40
C SER A 225 -4.47 12.06 -2.86
N LEU A 226 -3.69 12.57 -1.90
CA LEU A 226 -2.65 13.57 -2.13
C LEU A 226 -1.47 13.28 -1.22
N ILE A 227 -0.31 13.01 -1.81
CA ILE A 227 0.93 12.73 -1.09
C ILE A 227 1.99 13.73 -1.54
N SER A 228 2.59 14.44 -0.59
CA SER A 228 3.75 15.31 -0.85
C SER A 228 5.04 14.49 -0.77
N ARG A 229 5.85 14.53 -1.84
CA ARG A 229 7.13 13.82 -1.92
C ARG A 229 8.28 14.79 -2.17
N PRO A 230 9.37 14.72 -1.39
CA PRO A 230 10.56 15.50 -1.70
C PRO A 230 11.16 15.08 -3.03
N MET A 231 11.58 16.05 -3.82
CA MET A 231 12.32 15.78 -5.05
C MET A 231 13.69 15.17 -4.70
N ARG A 232 14.07 14.11 -5.42
CA ARG A 232 15.39 13.50 -5.23
C ARG A 232 16.49 14.53 -5.56
N ALA A 233 17.55 14.51 -4.78
CA ALA A 233 18.73 15.37 -4.89
C ALA A 233 18.53 16.86 -4.57
N THR A 234 17.34 17.31 -4.19
CA THR A 234 17.10 18.72 -3.84
C THR A 234 16.26 18.83 -2.57
N LEU A 235 16.84 19.27 -1.48
CA LEU A 235 16.10 19.50 -0.24
C LEU A 235 15.19 20.75 -0.38
N GLY A 236 13.97 20.64 0.13
CA GLY A 236 13.02 21.75 0.17
C GLY A 236 12.15 21.92 -1.08
N THR A 237 12.33 21.09 -2.11
CA THR A 237 11.43 21.04 -3.26
C THR A 237 10.60 19.76 -3.24
N HIS A 238 9.33 19.87 -3.61
CA HIS A 238 8.37 18.77 -3.54
C HIS A 238 7.65 18.58 -4.87
N CYS A 239 7.28 17.33 -5.15
CA CYS A 239 6.23 17.00 -6.11
C CYS A 239 5.03 16.43 -5.34
N PHE A 240 3.87 16.49 -5.95
CA PHE A 240 2.63 16.02 -5.39
C PHE A 240 2.13 14.84 -6.22
N GLN A 241 2.03 13.69 -5.58
CA GLN A 241 1.35 12.55 -6.15
C GLN A 241 -0.13 12.69 -5.83
N ILE A 242 -0.97 12.67 -6.86
CA ILE A 242 -2.41 12.88 -6.75
C ILE A 242 -3.11 11.72 -7.45
N THR A 243 -4.05 11.08 -6.77
CA THR A 243 -5.01 10.18 -7.41
C THR A 243 -6.36 10.88 -7.44
N CYS A 244 -6.97 10.94 -8.60
CA CYS A 244 -8.30 11.54 -8.79
C CYS A 244 -9.26 10.56 -9.48
N GLU A 245 -10.56 10.82 -9.35
CA GLU A 245 -11.61 10.11 -10.07
C GLU A 245 -11.61 10.47 -11.55
N GLY A 246 -11.97 9.51 -12.38
CA GLY A 246 -12.05 9.64 -13.82
C GLY A 246 -10.80 9.16 -14.57
N HIS A 247 -11.00 8.87 -15.86
CA HIS A 247 -9.95 8.43 -16.78
C HIS A 247 -9.24 9.64 -17.39
N ILE A 248 -7.95 9.53 -17.71
CA ILE A 248 -7.17 10.62 -18.33
C ILE A 248 -7.79 11.14 -19.65
N SER A 249 -8.55 10.30 -20.37
CA SER A 249 -9.27 10.70 -21.59
C SER A 249 -10.65 11.31 -21.30
N ASP A 250 -11.08 11.41 -20.04
CA ASP A 250 -12.31 12.13 -19.70
C ASP A 250 -12.09 13.63 -19.84
N PRO A 251 -13.04 14.37 -20.44
CA PRO A 251 -12.86 15.80 -20.68
C PRO A 251 -12.51 16.60 -19.43
N ALA A 252 -13.10 16.28 -18.27
CA ALA A 252 -12.82 16.97 -17.01
C ALA A 252 -11.39 16.72 -16.52
N VAL A 253 -10.92 15.46 -16.58
CA VAL A 253 -9.54 15.10 -16.17
C VAL A 253 -8.52 15.70 -17.12
N ALA A 254 -8.78 15.63 -18.45
CA ALA A 254 -7.91 16.25 -19.44
C ALA A 254 -7.81 17.76 -19.24
N ALA A 255 -8.95 18.46 -19.04
CA ALA A 255 -8.96 19.89 -18.77
C ALA A 255 -8.26 20.24 -17.44
N THR A 256 -8.37 19.38 -16.43
CA THR A 256 -7.61 19.54 -15.17
C THR A 256 -6.10 19.52 -15.42
N VAL A 257 -5.61 18.57 -16.22
CA VAL A 257 -4.20 18.49 -16.58
C VAL A 257 -3.75 19.73 -17.38
N GLU A 258 -4.55 20.21 -18.32
CA GLU A 258 -4.31 21.45 -19.05
C GLU A 258 -4.23 22.64 -18.09
N GLY A 259 -5.19 22.75 -17.16
CA GLY A 259 -5.17 23.77 -16.12
C GLY A 259 -3.96 23.72 -15.19
N LEU A 260 -3.39 22.55 -14.93
CA LEU A 260 -2.12 22.41 -14.20
C LEU A 260 -0.92 22.95 -15.03
N TRP A 261 -0.89 22.68 -16.35
CA TRP A 261 0.15 23.23 -17.23
C TRP A 261 0.06 24.75 -17.34
N GLU A 262 -1.14 25.32 -17.44
CA GLU A 262 -1.36 26.77 -17.46
C GLU A 262 -0.82 27.45 -16.17
N ARG A 263 -0.85 26.73 -15.04
CA ARG A 263 -0.26 27.15 -13.76
C ARG A 263 1.25 26.89 -13.66
N GLY A 264 1.87 26.46 -14.76
CA GLY A 264 3.31 26.22 -14.86
C GLY A 264 3.79 24.90 -14.24
N ALA A 265 2.89 24.00 -13.84
CA ALA A 265 3.30 22.72 -13.31
C ALA A 265 3.76 21.74 -14.42
N ARG A 266 4.62 20.80 -14.05
CA ARG A 266 4.89 19.61 -14.85
C ARG A 266 4.05 18.46 -14.36
N VAL A 267 3.44 17.73 -15.28
CA VAL A 267 2.57 16.59 -14.95
C VAL A 267 3.15 15.32 -15.57
N LYS A 268 3.27 14.27 -14.74
CA LYS A 268 3.53 12.91 -15.19
C LYS A 268 2.29 12.07 -14.89
N VAL A 269 1.76 11.35 -15.87
CA VAL A 269 0.69 10.39 -15.70
C VAL A 269 1.32 9.08 -15.25
N LEU A 270 0.94 8.58 -14.07
CA LEU A 270 1.34 7.26 -13.60
C LEU A 270 0.41 6.16 -14.13
N GLY A 271 -0.82 6.50 -14.52
CA GLY A 271 -1.78 5.60 -15.13
C GLY A 271 -3.21 6.04 -14.93
N SER A 272 -4.12 5.44 -15.71
CA SER A 272 -5.56 5.45 -15.48
C SER A 272 -6.05 4.01 -15.48
N PHE A 273 -6.91 3.67 -14.54
CA PHE A 273 -7.29 2.29 -14.28
C PHE A 273 -8.68 2.20 -13.63
N PRO A 274 -9.38 1.06 -13.80
CA PRO A 274 -10.69 0.85 -13.18
C PRO A 274 -10.64 0.93 -11.67
N VAL A 275 -11.68 1.49 -11.06
CA VAL A 275 -11.87 1.46 -9.60
C VAL A 275 -12.07 0.01 -9.14
N TRP A 276 -11.43 -0.36 -8.04
CA TRP A 276 -11.67 -1.64 -7.38
C TRP A 276 -13.10 -1.69 -6.82
N THR A 277 -13.85 -2.71 -7.21
CA THR A 277 -15.26 -2.92 -6.82
C THR A 277 -15.47 -4.10 -5.89
N GLY A 278 -14.38 -4.70 -5.38
CA GLY A 278 -14.41 -5.78 -4.39
C GLY A 278 -14.64 -5.29 -2.97
N ASP A 279 -14.07 -5.98 -1.99
CA ASP A 279 -14.20 -5.62 -0.57
C ASP A 279 -13.86 -4.15 -0.34
N GLN A 280 -14.78 -3.42 0.30
CA GLN A 280 -14.57 -1.99 0.55
C GLN A 280 -13.43 -1.81 1.56
N VAL A 281 -12.55 -0.87 1.25
CA VAL A 281 -11.65 -0.29 2.25
C VAL A 281 -12.51 0.61 3.14
N MET A 282 -12.44 0.46 4.46
CA MET A 282 -13.19 1.30 5.41
C MET A 282 -12.98 2.78 5.07
N THR A 283 -14.06 3.56 5.13
CA THR A 283 -13.98 5.00 4.93
C THR A 283 -13.28 5.65 6.13
N PRO A 284 -12.38 6.62 5.91
CA PRO A 284 -11.60 7.24 6.98
C PRO A 284 -12.42 8.05 8.00
N PHE A 285 -13.73 8.18 7.78
CA PHE A 285 -14.61 8.96 8.67
C PHE A 285 -15.11 8.18 9.90
N ASP A 286 -14.92 6.86 9.96
CA ASP A 286 -15.38 6.04 11.08
C ASP A 286 -14.38 6.00 12.26
N SER A 287 -13.13 6.46 12.06
CA SER A 287 -12.12 6.57 13.11
C SER A 287 -11.32 7.87 12.98
N LEU A 288 -11.72 8.88 13.72
CA LEU A 288 -10.91 10.10 13.82
C LEU A 288 -9.66 9.84 14.67
N PRO A 289 -8.53 10.51 14.35
CA PRO A 289 -7.34 10.45 15.19
C PRO A 289 -7.66 10.80 16.64
N ALA A 290 -7.09 10.08 17.59
CA ALA A 290 -7.32 10.32 19.01
C ALA A 290 -7.02 11.78 19.36
N ARG A 291 -7.90 12.39 20.17
CA ARG A 291 -7.81 13.82 20.59
C ARG A 291 -7.99 14.82 19.44
N SER A 292 -8.60 14.43 18.32
CA SER A 292 -9.08 15.41 17.34
C SER A 292 -10.15 16.30 17.97
N VAL A 293 -10.08 17.60 17.72
CA VAL A 293 -11.06 18.59 18.22
C VAL A 293 -11.78 19.19 17.01
N GLY A 294 -13.10 19.10 17.02
CA GLY A 294 -13.99 19.58 15.96
C GLY A 294 -14.71 20.90 16.29
N PRO A 295 -15.53 21.39 15.34
CA PRO A 295 -16.29 22.62 15.53
C PRO A 295 -17.38 22.50 16.62
N ASP A 296 -17.87 21.29 16.87
CA ASP A 296 -18.94 21.02 17.84
C ASP A 296 -18.42 20.67 19.26
N ASP A 297 -17.09 20.57 19.43
CA ASP A 297 -16.47 20.30 20.72
C ASP A 297 -16.47 21.56 21.62
N ALA A 298 -16.35 21.33 22.92
CA ALA A 298 -16.37 22.42 23.91
C ALA A 298 -15.25 23.43 23.66
N ASP A 299 -15.54 24.74 23.94
CA ASP A 299 -14.55 25.79 23.79
C ASP A 299 -13.29 25.58 24.64
N ALA A 300 -13.43 24.87 25.77
CA ALA A 300 -12.30 24.53 26.63
C ALA A 300 -11.31 23.59 25.93
N ASP A 301 -11.79 22.59 25.16
CA ASP A 301 -10.94 21.64 24.45
C ASP A 301 -10.20 22.35 23.31
N ARG A 302 -10.89 23.23 22.57
CA ARG A 302 -10.28 24.10 21.54
C ARG A 302 -9.25 25.03 22.09
N SER A 303 -9.55 25.68 23.24
CA SER A 303 -8.61 26.56 23.93
C SER A 303 -7.37 25.86 24.43
N GLN A 304 -7.53 24.60 24.95
CA GLN A 304 -6.41 23.78 25.41
C GLN A 304 -5.50 23.34 24.26
N LEU A 305 -6.07 23.11 23.06
CA LEU A 305 -5.29 22.79 21.87
C LEU A 305 -4.43 23.98 21.41
N LEU A 306 -5.00 25.19 21.42
CA LEU A 306 -4.32 26.43 20.99
C LEU A 306 -3.35 26.99 22.04
N HIS A 307 -3.62 26.70 23.30
CA HIS A 307 -2.84 27.20 24.45
C HIS A 307 -2.47 26.04 25.39
N PRO A 308 -1.58 25.10 24.93
CA PRO A 308 -1.18 23.97 25.76
C PRO A 308 -0.51 24.50 27.04
N PRO A 309 -0.72 23.84 28.20
CA PRO A 309 -0.07 24.23 29.43
C PRO A 309 1.46 24.23 29.23
N THR A 310 2.08 25.34 29.49
CA THR A 310 3.55 25.44 29.52
C THR A 310 4.06 24.63 30.70
N ALA A 311 5.04 23.77 30.48
CA ALA A 311 5.68 22.92 31.49
C ALA A 311 6.44 23.77 32.52
#